data_dbf1b34148d6c5fec0e3747829af0cd5
#
_entry.id   dbf1b34148d6c5fec0e3747829af0cd5
#
_cell.length_a   1.000
_cell.length_b   1.000
_cell.length_c   1.000
_cell.angle_alpha   90.00
_cell.angle_beta   90.00
_cell.angle_gamma   90.00
#
_symmetry.space_group_name_H-M   'P 1'
#
loop_
_entity.id
_entity.type
_entity.pdbx_description
1 polymer ?
#
loop_
_entity_poly.entity_id
_entity_poly.type
_entity_poly.pdbx_seq_one_letter_code
_entity_poly.pdbx_strand_id
1 'polypeptide(L)'
;MNNEYLISIIVPVYNVEPFISECINSILIQSYKNFELILVNDGSTDNSPTICEQYASKDKRIKVIHKANGGLSDARNWGLKFSSGEYVVFLDSDDYWNDCDALFSLYSLLNKYSEVDVVFFRRFTFEENISQHIRYFPQFNLNKINGCEKSDVLSYLIPNGLFIPSACNKLVRRKILIDNNIWFEKGIYSEDIDWNFSLTLHADNFYAINLPFYAYRRRSGSITNSIREKNVLDLLNIIKKWIPMISEECQDFQIKKMLLGYCAYQFIVVLGIIFLAETDCRDFLLQEVRKMSYVLKYATDRKTKKVRLMYLSLIHISEPTRLLSI
;
A
#
# COMPACT_ATOMS: atom_id res chain seq x y z
N MET A 1 24.31 -18.19 -12.90
CA MET A 1 23.77 -19.04 -11.83
C MET A 1 22.43 -18.46 -11.45
N ASN A 2 21.35 -19.23 -11.44
CA ASN A 2 20.05 -18.75 -10.95
C ASN A 2 20.13 -18.65 -9.42
N ASN A 3 20.00 -17.45 -8.87
CA ASN A 3 19.92 -17.27 -7.42
C ASN A 3 18.53 -17.74 -6.95
N GLU A 4 18.48 -18.61 -5.96
CA GLU A 4 17.22 -19.00 -5.32
C GLU A 4 16.92 -18.00 -4.18
N TYR A 5 16.15 -16.96 -4.46
CA TYR A 5 15.74 -15.97 -3.45
C TYR A 5 14.69 -16.56 -2.51
N LEU A 6 14.91 -16.52 -1.21
CA LEU A 6 13.84 -16.79 -0.23
C LEU A 6 12.89 -15.60 -0.19
N ILE A 7 11.60 -15.86 -0.36
CA ILE A 7 10.55 -14.84 -0.29
C ILE A 7 9.74 -15.02 0.99
N SER A 8 9.70 -13.99 1.85
CA SER A 8 8.84 -13.99 3.03
C SER A 8 7.47 -13.41 2.68
N ILE A 9 6.42 -14.19 2.90
CA ILE A 9 5.04 -13.77 2.73
C ILE A 9 4.48 -13.50 4.12
N ILE A 10 4.10 -12.26 4.39
CA ILE A 10 3.62 -11.81 5.71
C ILE A 10 2.11 -11.60 5.63
N VAL A 11 1.37 -12.30 6.47
CA VAL A 11 -0.09 -12.26 6.54
C VAL A 11 -0.51 -11.86 7.96
N PRO A 12 -0.97 -10.62 8.17
CA PRO A 12 -1.60 -10.21 9.41
C PRO A 12 -2.98 -10.87 9.54
N VAL A 13 -3.27 -11.45 10.70
CA VAL A 13 -4.50 -12.23 10.95
C VAL A 13 -5.24 -11.63 12.14
N TYR A 14 -6.49 -11.16 11.93
CA TYR A 14 -7.36 -10.69 13.00
C TYR A 14 -8.83 -10.91 12.65
N ASN A 15 -9.49 -11.87 13.32
CA ASN A 15 -10.90 -12.20 13.16
C ASN A 15 -11.33 -12.39 11.69
N VAL A 16 -10.66 -13.33 11.00
CA VAL A 16 -10.84 -13.62 9.56
C VAL A 16 -11.10 -15.10 9.29
N GLU A 17 -11.69 -15.80 10.25
CA GLU A 17 -12.01 -17.23 10.17
C GLU A 17 -12.63 -17.67 8.83
N PRO A 18 -13.58 -16.92 8.21
CA PRO A 18 -14.16 -17.33 6.93
C PRO A 18 -13.20 -17.30 5.74
N PHE A 19 -12.09 -16.56 5.83
CA PHE A 19 -11.22 -16.22 4.67
C PHE A 19 -9.83 -16.82 4.77
N ILE A 20 -9.31 -17.01 5.99
CA ILE A 20 -7.91 -17.35 6.21
C ILE A 20 -7.47 -18.64 5.52
N SER A 21 -8.34 -19.64 5.41
CA SER A 21 -8.03 -20.90 4.73
C SER A 21 -7.82 -20.70 3.23
N GLU A 22 -8.62 -19.87 2.56
CA GLU A 22 -8.46 -19.53 1.16
C GLU A 22 -7.15 -18.76 0.92
N CYS A 23 -6.87 -17.77 1.77
CA CYS A 23 -5.63 -17.00 1.76
C CYS A 23 -4.40 -17.94 1.84
N ILE A 24 -4.33 -18.80 2.85
CA ILE A 24 -3.21 -19.73 3.05
C ILE A 24 -3.07 -20.70 1.86
N ASN A 25 -4.17 -21.31 1.42
CA ASN A 25 -4.15 -22.24 0.30
C ASN A 25 -3.63 -21.61 -0.99
N SER A 26 -3.99 -20.35 -1.25
CA SER A 26 -3.53 -19.61 -2.44
C SER A 26 -2.00 -19.45 -2.48
N ILE A 27 -1.36 -19.42 -1.31
CA ILE A 27 0.10 -19.36 -1.17
C ILE A 27 0.72 -20.75 -1.30
N LEU A 28 0.12 -21.76 -0.68
CA LEU A 28 0.70 -23.12 -0.66
C LEU A 28 0.70 -23.78 -2.04
N ILE A 29 -0.24 -23.42 -2.93
CA ILE A 29 -0.30 -23.94 -4.31
C ILE A 29 0.75 -23.32 -5.22
N GLN A 30 1.45 -22.24 -4.81
CA GLN A 30 2.44 -21.56 -5.66
C GLN A 30 3.50 -22.54 -6.20
N SER A 31 3.82 -22.39 -7.50
CA SER A 31 4.81 -23.25 -8.17
C SER A 31 6.24 -23.02 -7.67
N TYR A 32 6.60 -21.77 -7.36
CA TYR A 32 7.85 -21.43 -6.69
C TYR A 32 7.80 -21.85 -5.22
N LYS A 33 8.75 -22.69 -4.77
CA LYS A 33 8.68 -23.32 -3.45
C LYS A 33 9.59 -22.70 -2.40
N ASN A 34 10.55 -21.84 -2.79
CA ASN A 34 11.48 -21.22 -1.85
C ASN A 34 10.86 -19.96 -1.21
N PHE A 35 9.87 -20.18 -0.36
CA PHE A 35 9.22 -19.13 0.43
C PHE A 35 9.00 -19.59 1.88
N GLU A 36 8.85 -18.62 2.76
CA GLU A 36 8.27 -18.80 4.10
C GLU A 36 6.97 -18.02 4.20
N LEU A 37 6.00 -18.55 4.91
CA LEU A 37 4.72 -17.91 5.21
C LEU A 37 4.65 -17.58 6.69
N ILE A 38 4.51 -16.29 7.01
CA ILE A 38 4.48 -15.80 8.39
C ILE A 38 3.06 -15.29 8.67
N LEU A 39 2.31 -16.09 9.43
CA LEU A 39 0.96 -15.75 9.89
C LEU A 39 1.06 -15.05 11.25
N VAL A 40 0.70 -13.78 11.31
CA VAL A 40 0.77 -13.00 12.55
C VAL A 40 -0.63 -12.82 13.11
N ASN A 41 -1.00 -13.67 14.07
CA ASN A 41 -2.26 -13.54 14.79
C ASN A 41 -2.21 -12.38 15.78
N ASP A 42 -2.93 -11.32 15.48
CA ASP A 42 -3.02 -10.08 16.25
C ASP A 42 -4.13 -10.14 17.31
N GLY A 43 -4.15 -11.23 18.10
CA GLY A 43 -5.11 -11.41 19.19
C GLY A 43 -6.53 -11.68 18.72
N SER A 44 -6.72 -12.51 17.68
CA SER A 44 -8.04 -12.93 17.21
C SER A 44 -8.83 -13.65 18.30
N THR A 45 -10.13 -13.44 18.32
CA THR A 45 -11.08 -14.05 19.26
C THR A 45 -11.98 -15.11 18.62
N ASP A 46 -11.91 -15.24 17.29
CA ASP A 46 -12.57 -16.27 16.51
C ASP A 46 -11.67 -17.51 16.34
N ASN A 47 -11.99 -18.40 15.42
CA ASN A 47 -11.24 -19.64 15.21
C ASN A 47 -9.97 -19.46 14.30
N SER A 48 -9.66 -18.23 13.86
CA SER A 48 -8.50 -17.96 13.00
C SER A 48 -7.18 -18.51 13.56
N PRO A 49 -6.85 -18.37 14.87
CA PRO A 49 -5.60 -18.91 15.42
C PRO A 49 -5.50 -20.43 15.28
N THR A 50 -6.58 -21.15 15.58
CA THR A 50 -6.63 -22.63 15.46
C THR A 50 -6.40 -23.07 14.02
N ILE A 51 -6.99 -22.39 13.06
CA ILE A 51 -6.79 -22.66 11.63
C ILE A 51 -5.33 -22.44 11.26
N CYS A 52 -4.71 -21.34 11.67
CA CYS A 52 -3.29 -21.06 11.40
C CYS A 52 -2.38 -22.19 11.92
N GLU A 53 -2.60 -22.65 13.16
CA GLU A 53 -1.82 -23.74 13.75
C GLU A 53 -2.01 -25.08 13.04
N GLN A 54 -3.24 -25.38 12.58
CA GLN A 54 -3.51 -26.57 11.77
C GLN A 54 -2.73 -26.59 10.45
N TYR A 55 -2.56 -25.44 9.79
CA TYR A 55 -1.74 -25.33 8.59
C TYR A 55 -0.25 -25.42 8.92
N ALA A 56 0.23 -24.76 9.96
CA ALA A 56 1.63 -24.80 10.38
C ALA A 56 2.07 -26.22 10.78
N SER A 57 1.20 -27.02 11.38
CA SER A 57 1.49 -28.42 11.71
C SER A 57 1.71 -29.32 10.48
N LYS A 58 1.21 -28.91 9.29
CA LYS A 58 1.28 -29.68 8.04
C LYS A 58 2.37 -29.20 7.08
N ASP A 59 2.81 -27.94 7.18
CA ASP A 59 3.81 -27.35 6.28
C ASP A 59 4.85 -26.56 7.07
N LYS A 60 6.09 -27.02 7.05
CA LYS A 60 7.22 -26.43 7.80
C LYS A 60 7.61 -25.02 7.31
N ARG A 61 7.14 -24.59 6.15
CA ARG A 61 7.35 -23.23 5.64
C ARG A 61 6.48 -22.20 6.36
N ILE A 62 5.45 -22.64 7.09
CA ILE A 62 4.51 -21.78 7.82
C ILE A 62 5.02 -21.55 9.24
N LYS A 63 5.11 -20.29 9.63
CA LYS A 63 5.39 -19.85 11.00
C LYS A 63 4.18 -19.08 11.52
N VAL A 64 3.68 -19.41 12.70
CA VAL A 64 2.61 -18.67 13.36
C VAL A 64 3.19 -17.86 14.51
N ILE A 65 2.80 -16.60 14.59
CA ILE A 65 3.18 -15.70 15.68
C ILE A 65 1.89 -15.22 16.33
N HIS A 66 1.73 -15.51 17.63
CA HIS A 66 0.62 -15.00 18.42
C HIS A 66 1.07 -13.81 19.24
N LYS A 67 0.29 -12.73 19.22
CA LYS A 67 0.55 -11.52 20.01
C LYS A 67 -0.76 -10.90 20.51
N ALA A 68 -0.66 -10.05 21.52
CA ALA A 68 -1.78 -9.20 21.92
C ALA A 68 -2.14 -8.23 20.79
N ASN A 69 -3.43 -7.90 20.64
CA ASN A 69 -3.89 -7.01 19.59
C ASN A 69 -3.17 -5.65 19.65
N GLY A 70 -2.54 -5.29 18.55
CA GLY A 70 -1.81 -4.02 18.37
C GLY A 70 -2.17 -3.33 17.05
N GLY A 71 -3.07 -3.92 16.26
CA GLY A 71 -3.54 -3.42 14.97
C GLY A 71 -2.67 -3.87 13.79
N LEU A 72 -3.16 -3.57 12.60
CA LEU A 72 -2.60 -4.03 11.32
C LEU A 72 -1.12 -3.68 11.15
N SER A 73 -0.74 -2.42 11.42
CA SER A 73 0.65 -1.94 11.37
C SER A 73 1.57 -2.76 12.27
N ASP A 74 1.13 -3.03 13.50
CA ASP A 74 1.92 -3.79 14.46
C ASP A 74 2.08 -5.25 14.02
N ALA A 75 1.02 -5.87 13.51
CA ALA A 75 1.08 -7.23 12.98
C ALA A 75 2.03 -7.33 11.77
N ARG A 76 1.97 -6.39 10.81
CA ARG A 76 2.92 -6.34 9.68
C ARG A 76 4.37 -6.16 10.16
N ASN A 77 4.60 -5.31 11.15
CA ASN A 77 5.93 -5.07 11.73
C ASN A 77 6.48 -6.33 12.42
N TRP A 78 5.63 -7.06 13.15
CA TRP A 78 6.04 -8.34 13.74
C TRP A 78 6.40 -9.35 12.65
N GLY A 79 5.61 -9.47 11.60
CA GLY A 79 5.93 -10.32 10.46
C GLY A 79 7.26 -9.97 9.83
N LEU A 80 7.52 -8.69 9.57
CA LEU A 80 8.79 -8.19 9.03
C LEU A 80 9.98 -8.49 9.95
N LYS A 81 9.81 -8.30 11.26
CA LYS A 81 10.86 -8.60 12.26
C LYS A 81 11.27 -10.06 12.26
N PHE A 82 10.34 -10.98 12.08
CA PHE A 82 10.58 -12.42 12.09
C PHE A 82 10.81 -13.01 10.68
N SER A 83 10.76 -12.21 9.65
CA SER A 83 11.07 -12.64 8.28
C SER A 83 12.58 -12.85 8.10
N SER A 84 12.93 -13.84 7.26
CA SER A 84 14.31 -14.17 6.93
C SER A 84 14.61 -14.12 5.42
N GLY A 85 13.57 -13.96 4.59
CA GLY A 85 13.70 -13.88 3.15
C GLY A 85 14.44 -12.63 2.68
N GLU A 86 15.05 -12.72 1.52
CA GLU A 86 15.70 -11.59 0.86
C GLU A 86 14.67 -10.57 0.35
N TYR A 87 13.49 -11.06 0.02
CA TYR A 87 12.35 -10.25 -0.38
C TYR A 87 11.15 -10.51 0.51
N VAL A 88 10.33 -9.48 0.67
CA VAL A 88 9.10 -9.50 1.47
C VAL A 88 7.91 -9.08 0.62
N VAL A 89 6.80 -9.77 0.78
CA VAL A 89 5.49 -9.36 0.27
C VAL A 89 4.45 -9.45 1.37
N PHE A 90 3.55 -8.49 1.44
CA PHE A 90 2.42 -8.50 2.38
C PHE A 90 1.16 -8.98 1.65
N LEU A 91 0.34 -9.76 2.34
CA LEU A 91 -0.97 -10.21 1.87
C LEU A 91 -1.97 -10.08 3.01
N ASP A 92 -3.05 -9.36 2.78
CA ASP A 92 -4.13 -9.25 3.76
C ASP A 92 -4.90 -10.56 3.85
N SER A 93 -5.25 -11.00 5.06
CA SER A 93 -5.76 -12.34 5.33
C SER A 93 -7.18 -12.62 4.84
N ASP A 94 -7.91 -11.59 4.39
CA ASP A 94 -9.21 -11.69 3.71
C ASP A 94 -9.10 -11.67 2.18
N ASP A 95 -7.86 -11.53 1.64
CA ASP A 95 -7.53 -11.57 0.22
C ASP A 95 -6.84 -12.90 -0.16
N TYR A 96 -6.62 -13.12 -1.46
CA TYR A 96 -5.92 -14.31 -1.94
C TYR A 96 -5.21 -14.05 -3.28
N TRP A 97 -4.30 -14.95 -3.67
CA TRP A 97 -3.69 -14.96 -4.99
C TRP A 97 -4.38 -15.97 -5.90
N ASN A 98 -4.88 -15.51 -7.04
CA ASN A 98 -5.63 -16.34 -7.99
C ASN A 98 -4.78 -17.03 -9.08
N ASP A 99 -3.45 -16.90 -8.99
CA ASP A 99 -2.52 -17.46 -9.95
C ASP A 99 -1.43 -18.27 -9.21
N CYS A 100 -1.30 -19.54 -9.54
CA CYS A 100 -0.32 -20.43 -8.90
C CYS A 100 1.14 -20.15 -9.34
N ASP A 101 1.37 -19.38 -10.39
CA ASP A 101 2.68 -18.98 -10.89
C ASP A 101 3.07 -17.54 -10.51
N ALA A 102 2.31 -16.90 -9.61
CA ALA A 102 2.57 -15.55 -9.18
C ALA A 102 3.99 -15.35 -8.59
N LEU A 103 4.38 -16.21 -7.63
CA LEU A 103 5.73 -16.19 -7.07
C LEU A 103 6.81 -16.53 -8.09
N PHE A 104 6.56 -17.46 -8.98
CA PHE A 104 7.50 -17.80 -10.04
C PHE A 104 7.71 -16.64 -11.00
N SER A 105 6.66 -15.89 -11.32
CA SER A 105 6.75 -14.71 -12.17
C SER A 105 7.57 -13.59 -11.51
N LEU A 106 7.39 -13.36 -10.19
CA LEU A 106 8.21 -12.44 -9.42
C LEU A 106 9.68 -12.88 -9.37
N TYR A 107 9.92 -14.14 -9.03
CA TYR A 107 11.25 -14.76 -9.02
C TYR A 107 11.95 -14.64 -10.39
N SER A 108 11.24 -14.89 -11.48
CA SER A 108 11.78 -14.78 -12.85
C SER A 108 12.25 -13.36 -13.16
N LEU A 109 11.51 -12.34 -12.69
CA LEU A 109 11.92 -10.94 -12.82
C LEU A 109 13.20 -10.67 -11.99
N LEU A 110 13.27 -11.18 -10.76
CA LEU A 110 14.47 -11.01 -9.90
C LEU A 110 15.72 -11.63 -10.52
N ASN A 111 15.59 -12.74 -11.25
CA ASN A 111 16.72 -13.35 -11.95
C ASN A 111 17.09 -12.64 -13.25
N LYS A 112 16.14 -11.92 -13.85
CA LYS A 112 16.37 -11.16 -15.08
C LYS A 112 17.15 -9.87 -14.82
N TYR A 113 16.99 -9.26 -13.64
CA TYR A 113 17.61 -7.99 -13.28
C TYR A 113 18.43 -8.16 -12.00
N SER A 114 19.67 -7.67 -12.00
CA SER A 114 20.62 -7.90 -10.88
C SER A 114 20.29 -7.14 -9.61
N GLU A 115 19.69 -5.97 -9.76
CA GLU A 115 19.41 -5.06 -8.63
C GLU A 115 17.95 -4.63 -8.66
N VAL A 116 17.11 -5.40 -7.94
CA VAL A 116 15.69 -5.13 -7.83
C VAL A 116 15.37 -4.76 -6.39
N ASP A 117 14.86 -3.57 -6.15
CA ASP A 117 14.48 -3.11 -4.82
C ASP A 117 12.98 -3.28 -4.58
N VAL A 118 12.17 -2.90 -5.57
CA VAL A 118 10.70 -2.96 -5.50
C VAL A 118 10.15 -3.49 -6.82
N VAL A 119 9.26 -4.47 -6.75
CA VAL A 119 8.47 -4.93 -7.90
C VAL A 119 7.00 -4.62 -7.66
N PHE A 120 6.44 -3.74 -8.49
CA PHE A 120 4.99 -3.50 -8.51
C PHE A 120 4.29 -4.62 -9.27
N PHE A 121 3.15 -5.05 -8.75
CA PHE A 121 2.27 -5.97 -9.46
C PHE A 121 0.82 -5.50 -9.41
N ARG A 122 0.01 -6.01 -10.32
CA ARG A 122 -1.38 -5.62 -10.45
C ARG A 122 -2.26 -6.42 -9.51
N ARG A 123 -3.37 -5.80 -9.15
CA ARG A 123 -4.47 -6.44 -8.44
C ARG A 123 -5.77 -6.28 -9.19
N PHE A 124 -6.76 -7.05 -8.85
CA PHE A 124 -8.15 -6.80 -9.20
C PHE A 124 -9.01 -6.80 -7.95
N THR A 125 -10.13 -6.11 -8.03
CA THR A 125 -11.13 -6.05 -6.96
C THR A 125 -12.33 -6.89 -7.35
N PHE A 126 -12.87 -7.66 -6.42
CA PHE A 126 -14.10 -8.43 -6.62
C PHE A 126 -15.03 -8.30 -5.42
N GLU A 127 -16.33 -8.49 -5.65
CA GLU A 127 -17.36 -8.50 -4.62
C GLU A 127 -17.92 -9.92 -4.47
N GLU A 128 -17.97 -10.43 -3.25
CA GLU A 128 -18.31 -11.83 -2.97
C GLU A 128 -19.73 -12.23 -3.40
N ASN A 129 -20.67 -11.28 -3.33
CA ASN A 129 -22.09 -11.52 -3.66
C ASN A 129 -22.48 -11.22 -5.11
N ILE A 130 -21.55 -10.75 -5.94
CA ILE A 130 -21.81 -10.31 -7.31
C ILE A 130 -20.70 -10.86 -8.21
N SER A 131 -20.86 -12.07 -8.68
CA SER A 131 -19.90 -12.81 -9.52
C SER A 131 -19.51 -12.12 -10.86
N GLN A 132 -19.92 -10.88 -11.11
CA GLN A 132 -19.74 -10.17 -12.36
C GLN A 132 -18.99 -8.81 -12.24
N HIS A 133 -18.65 -8.34 -11.04
CA HIS A 133 -17.95 -7.05 -10.87
C HIS A 133 -16.47 -7.21 -10.53
N ILE A 134 -15.70 -7.76 -11.49
CA ILE A 134 -14.24 -7.77 -11.38
C ILE A 134 -13.70 -6.47 -12.00
N ARG A 135 -13.01 -5.68 -11.19
CA ARG A 135 -12.33 -4.46 -11.66
C ARG A 135 -10.81 -4.66 -11.61
N TYR A 136 -10.20 -4.75 -12.78
CA TYR A 136 -8.75 -4.79 -12.90
C TYR A 136 -8.14 -3.40 -12.78
N PHE A 137 -7.01 -3.30 -12.06
CA PHE A 137 -6.18 -2.10 -12.11
C PHE A 137 -5.53 -1.93 -13.48
N PRO A 138 -5.25 -0.69 -13.92
CA PRO A 138 -4.63 -0.43 -15.21
C PRO A 138 -3.30 -1.18 -15.39
N GLN A 139 -2.95 -1.45 -16.63
CA GLN A 139 -1.66 -2.05 -16.96
C GLN A 139 -0.53 -1.02 -16.86
N PHE A 140 0.64 -1.49 -16.44
CA PHE A 140 1.88 -0.73 -16.53
C PHE A 140 2.43 -0.74 -17.96
N ASN A 141 2.98 0.37 -18.42
CA ASN A 141 3.89 0.35 -19.53
C ASN A 141 5.28 -0.06 -19.01
N LEU A 142 5.60 -1.34 -19.14
CA LEU A 142 6.83 -1.92 -18.57
C LEU A 142 8.10 -1.26 -19.12
N ASN A 143 8.09 -0.73 -20.35
CA ASN A 143 9.22 0.01 -20.94
C ASN A 143 9.45 1.38 -20.27
N LYS A 144 8.53 1.86 -19.45
CA LYS A 144 8.65 3.09 -18.65
C LYS A 144 9.03 2.83 -17.20
N ILE A 145 9.22 1.55 -16.84
CA ILE A 145 9.53 1.15 -15.46
C ILE A 145 10.78 0.28 -15.44
N ASN A 146 10.76 -0.86 -16.16
CA ASN A 146 11.80 -1.87 -16.04
C ASN A 146 13.10 -1.43 -16.71
N GLY A 147 14.15 -1.27 -15.88
CA GLY A 147 15.45 -0.79 -16.33
C GLY A 147 15.52 0.72 -16.56
N CYS A 148 14.55 1.48 -16.05
CA CYS A 148 14.57 2.95 -16.07
C CYS A 148 15.04 3.51 -14.73
N GLU A 149 15.55 4.74 -14.78
CA GLU A 149 15.95 5.50 -13.60
C GLU A 149 14.72 5.81 -12.71
N LYS A 150 14.92 5.85 -11.40
CA LYS A 150 13.90 6.15 -10.40
C LYS A 150 13.07 7.40 -10.74
N SER A 151 13.74 8.47 -11.19
CA SER A 151 13.10 9.74 -11.57
C SER A 151 12.11 9.57 -12.72
N ASP A 152 12.45 8.75 -13.72
CA ASP A 152 11.59 8.46 -14.88
C ASP A 152 10.42 7.58 -14.47
N VAL A 153 10.67 6.56 -13.64
CA VAL A 153 9.63 5.67 -13.10
C VAL A 153 8.59 6.46 -12.31
N LEU A 154 9.01 7.31 -11.37
CA LEU A 154 8.09 8.13 -10.59
C LEU A 154 7.36 9.17 -11.45
N SER A 155 8.04 9.74 -12.46
CA SER A 155 7.44 10.67 -13.43
C SER A 155 6.38 10.01 -14.30
N TYR A 156 6.47 8.69 -14.49
CA TYR A 156 5.44 7.91 -15.17
C TYR A 156 4.32 7.48 -14.20
N LEU A 157 4.65 6.89 -13.05
CA LEU A 157 3.66 6.27 -12.15
C LEU A 157 2.74 7.30 -11.48
N ILE A 158 3.30 8.38 -10.93
CA ILE A 158 2.55 9.34 -10.10
C ILE A 158 1.49 10.10 -10.91
N PRO A 159 1.81 10.78 -12.02
CA PRO A 159 0.82 11.55 -12.78
C PRO A 159 -0.26 10.69 -13.44
N ASN A 160 0.02 9.39 -13.68
CA ASN A 160 -0.93 8.46 -14.28
C ASN A 160 -1.79 7.71 -13.24
N GLY A 161 -1.64 8.00 -11.94
CA GLY A 161 -2.40 7.34 -10.87
C GLY A 161 -2.05 5.86 -10.68
N LEU A 162 -0.85 5.45 -11.12
CA LEU A 162 -0.35 4.07 -11.04
C LEU A 162 0.52 3.85 -9.78
N PHE A 163 0.89 4.92 -9.08
CA PHE A 163 1.66 4.87 -7.86
C PHE A 163 0.73 4.58 -6.66
N ILE A 164 0.42 3.28 -6.48
CA ILE A 164 -0.50 2.83 -5.44
C ILE A 164 0.26 2.68 -4.12
N PRO A 165 -0.21 3.28 -3.01
CA PRO A 165 0.50 3.24 -1.73
C PRO A 165 0.47 1.87 -1.04
N SER A 166 -0.53 1.02 -1.32
CA SER A 166 -0.73 -0.27 -0.65
C SER A 166 0.55 -1.12 -0.57
N ALA A 167 0.86 -1.65 0.60
CA ALA A 167 1.97 -2.60 0.80
C ALA A 167 1.72 -3.92 0.08
N CYS A 168 0.45 -4.30 -0.08
CA CYS A 168 0.04 -5.59 -0.65
C CYS A 168 0.15 -5.69 -2.18
N ASN A 169 0.63 -4.68 -2.87
CA ASN A 169 0.88 -4.72 -4.32
C ASN A 169 2.37 -4.57 -4.68
N LYS A 170 3.25 -4.91 -3.75
CA LYS A 170 4.70 -4.79 -3.91
C LYS A 170 5.43 -6.01 -3.34
N LEU A 171 6.42 -6.48 -4.09
CA LEU A 171 7.52 -7.27 -3.53
C LEU A 171 8.67 -6.31 -3.25
N VAL A 172 9.24 -6.35 -2.05
CA VAL A 172 10.26 -5.39 -1.61
C VAL A 172 11.50 -6.13 -1.12
N ARG A 173 12.69 -5.67 -1.48
CA ARG A 173 13.94 -6.16 -0.92
C ARG A 173 13.98 -5.89 0.59
N ARG A 174 13.96 -6.95 1.39
CA ARG A 174 13.87 -6.86 2.86
C ARG A 174 14.96 -5.98 3.47
N LYS A 175 16.18 -6.05 2.93
CA LYS A 175 17.32 -5.27 3.42
C LYS A 175 17.02 -3.77 3.45
N ILE A 176 16.33 -3.23 2.45
CA ILE A 176 15.95 -1.80 2.41
C ILE A 176 15.07 -1.43 3.61
N LEU A 177 14.11 -2.27 3.93
CA LEU A 177 13.20 -2.03 5.06
C LEU A 177 13.94 -2.04 6.40
N ILE A 178 14.84 -3.01 6.59
CA ILE A 178 15.55 -3.19 7.87
C ILE A 178 16.64 -2.14 8.06
N ASP A 179 17.50 -1.94 7.07
CA ASP A 179 18.66 -1.04 7.18
C ASP A 179 18.24 0.43 7.34
N ASN A 180 17.09 0.81 6.78
CA ASN A 180 16.56 2.18 6.86
C ASN A 180 15.45 2.34 7.91
N ASN A 181 15.22 1.35 8.76
CA ASN A 181 14.18 1.38 9.79
C ASN A 181 12.78 1.72 9.25
N ILE A 182 12.40 1.16 8.09
CA ILE A 182 11.12 1.40 7.44
C ILE A 182 10.06 0.47 8.04
N TRP A 183 9.32 0.98 9.01
CA TRP A 183 8.24 0.30 9.71
C TRP A 183 6.90 0.96 9.43
N PHE A 184 5.81 0.20 9.57
CA PHE A 184 4.47 0.79 9.55
C PHE A 184 4.22 1.56 10.85
N GLU A 185 3.79 2.81 10.74
CA GLU A 185 3.41 3.64 11.89
C GLU A 185 2.18 3.04 12.57
N LYS A 186 2.27 2.84 13.89
CA LYS A 186 1.19 2.21 14.67
C LYS A 186 0.09 3.20 15.01
N GLY A 187 -1.15 2.72 15.01
CA GLY A 187 -2.30 3.48 15.50
C GLY A 187 -2.77 4.59 14.59
N ILE A 188 -2.26 4.68 13.35
CA ILE A 188 -2.74 5.63 12.33
C ILE A 188 -3.51 4.89 11.23
N TYR A 189 -4.42 5.61 10.58
CA TYR A 189 -5.01 5.21 9.29
C TYR A 189 -4.11 5.68 8.15
N SER A 190 -4.20 4.98 7.01
CA SER A 190 -3.38 5.26 5.82
C SER A 190 -1.87 5.05 6.08
N GLU A 191 -1.52 4.13 6.97
CA GLU A 191 -0.16 3.73 7.31
C GLU A 191 0.65 3.31 6.07
N ASP A 192 -0.01 2.73 5.08
CA ASP A 192 0.56 2.36 3.78
C ASP A 192 1.12 3.57 3.02
N ILE A 193 0.49 4.75 3.15
CA ILE A 193 0.95 5.99 2.50
C ILE A 193 2.24 6.45 3.16
N ASP A 194 2.28 6.47 4.49
CA ASP A 194 3.48 6.83 5.26
C ASP A 194 4.65 5.90 4.96
N TRP A 195 4.39 4.60 5.04
CA TRP A 195 5.37 3.56 4.71
C TRP A 195 5.87 3.65 3.27
N ASN A 196 4.99 3.91 2.31
CA ASN A 196 5.34 4.01 0.89
C ASN A 196 6.21 5.23 0.57
N PHE A 197 6.03 6.35 1.25
CA PHE A 197 6.95 7.49 1.15
C PHE A 197 8.35 7.10 1.62
N SER A 198 8.46 6.49 2.81
CA SER A 198 9.73 6.05 3.37
C SER A 198 10.42 5.05 2.45
N LEU A 199 9.70 4.02 1.98
CA LEU A 199 10.23 3.06 1.01
C LEU A 199 10.75 3.76 -0.25
N THR A 200 9.98 4.71 -0.79
CA THR A 200 10.33 5.37 -2.05
C THR A 200 11.54 6.27 -1.91
N LEU A 201 11.79 6.88 -0.77
CA LEU A 201 13.02 7.66 -0.56
C LEU A 201 14.27 6.78 -0.60
N HIS A 202 14.20 5.56 -0.06
CA HIS A 202 15.36 4.68 0.14
C HIS A 202 15.56 3.61 -0.93
N ALA A 203 14.51 3.27 -1.70
CA ALA A 203 14.63 2.34 -2.83
C ALA A 203 15.04 3.09 -4.11
N ASP A 204 15.88 2.48 -4.94
CA ASP A 204 16.35 3.08 -6.18
C ASP A 204 15.85 2.34 -7.42
N ASN A 205 15.77 1.01 -7.37
CA ASN A 205 15.51 0.16 -8.52
C ASN A 205 14.09 -0.40 -8.51
N PHE A 206 13.21 0.25 -9.26
CA PHE A 206 11.79 -0.09 -9.37
C PHE A 206 11.50 -0.88 -10.64
N TYR A 207 10.73 -1.94 -10.49
CA TYR A 207 10.29 -2.81 -11.57
C TYR A 207 8.79 -3.07 -11.47
N ALA A 208 8.20 -3.64 -12.52
CA ALA A 208 6.80 -4.02 -12.52
C ALA A 208 6.54 -5.28 -13.36
N ILE A 209 5.48 -6.00 -12.99
CA ILE A 209 4.87 -7.06 -13.82
C ILE A 209 3.38 -6.77 -14.03
N ASN A 210 2.87 -7.18 -15.20
CA ASN A 210 1.46 -6.94 -15.57
C ASN A 210 0.53 -8.10 -15.19
N LEU A 211 0.97 -9.02 -14.33
CA LEU A 211 0.16 -10.14 -13.87
C LEU A 211 -0.79 -9.67 -12.75
N PRO A 212 -2.12 -9.74 -12.94
CA PRO A 212 -3.09 -9.33 -11.93
C PRO A 212 -3.47 -10.54 -11.05
N PHE A 213 -2.55 -10.98 -10.21
CA PHE A 213 -2.75 -12.17 -9.39
C PHE A 213 -3.32 -11.89 -7.99
N TYR A 214 -3.25 -10.66 -7.51
CA TYR A 214 -3.76 -10.29 -6.18
C TYR A 214 -5.26 -10.00 -6.27
N ALA A 215 -6.07 -10.84 -5.65
CA ALA A 215 -7.52 -10.73 -5.57
C ALA A 215 -7.91 -9.95 -4.31
N TYR A 216 -8.24 -8.66 -4.46
CA TYR A 216 -8.71 -7.80 -3.38
C TYR A 216 -10.21 -7.97 -3.15
N ARG A 217 -10.58 -8.49 -1.99
CA ARG A 217 -11.98 -8.75 -1.61
C ARG A 217 -12.65 -7.50 -1.06
N ARG A 218 -13.79 -7.13 -1.65
CA ARG A 218 -14.70 -6.16 -1.04
C ARG A 218 -15.74 -6.88 -0.21
N ARG A 219 -15.79 -6.60 1.07
CA ARG A 219 -16.76 -7.17 2.00
C ARG A 219 -17.33 -6.11 2.95
N SER A 220 -18.52 -6.36 3.48
CA SER A 220 -19.06 -5.61 4.61
C SER A 220 -18.15 -5.80 5.83
N GLY A 221 -17.89 -4.73 6.59
CA GLY A 221 -17.00 -4.78 7.76
C GLY A 221 -15.50 -4.57 7.44
N SER A 222 -15.12 -4.26 6.18
CA SER A 222 -13.76 -3.81 5.87
C SER A 222 -13.48 -2.45 6.54
N ILE A 223 -12.26 -2.28 7.06
CA ILE A 223 -11.79 -1.03 7.71
C ILE A 223 -11.96 0.19 6.77
N THR A 224 -11.91 -0.04 5.47
CA THR A 224 -12.04 1.01 4.45
C THR A 224 -13.46 1.52 4.23
N ASN A 225 -14.48 0.89 4.82
CA ASN A 225 -15.88 1.24 4.57
C ASN A 225 -16.43 2.35 5.48
N SER A 226 -15.75 2.67 6.60
CA SER A 226 -16.15 3.76 7.50
C SER A 226 -15.06 4.82 7.57
N ILE A 227 -15.36 6.03 7.15
CA ILE A 227 -14.45 7.17 7.23
C ILE A 227 -14.81 7.97 8.47
N ARG A 228 -13.87 8.15 9.39
CA ARG A 228 -14.00 8.92 10.62
C ARG A 228 -13.10 10.14 10.58
N GLU A 229 -13.27 11.06 11.52
CA GLU A 229 -12.40 12.22 11.74
C GLU A 229 -10.92 11.84 11.73
N LYS A 230 -10.56 10.76 12.43
CA LYS A 230 -9.19 10.27 12.52
C LYS A 230 -8.57 9.94 11.16
N ASN A 231 -9.32 9.40 10.21
CA ASN A 231 -8.82 9.12 8.86
C ASN A 231 -8.36 10.40 8.14
N VAL A 232 -9.10 11.50 8.33
CA VAL A 232 -8.78 12.81 7.75
C VAL A 232 -7.54 13.39 8.41
N LEU A 233 -7.50 13.40 9.75
CA LEU A 233 -6.39 13.97 10.52
C LEU A 233 -5.08 13.19 10.32
N ASP A 234 -5.13 11.86 10.34
CA ASP A 234 -3.94 11.04 10.13
C ASP A 234 -3.34 11.29 8.74
N LEU A 235 -4.17 11.35 7.68
CA LEU A 235 -3.68 11.64 6.34
C LEU A 235 -3.11 13.07 6.21
N LEU A 236 -3.73 14.06 6.85
CA LEU A 236 -3.16 15.42 6.94
C LEU A 236 -1.80 15.43 7.65
N ASN A 237 -1.68 14.69 8.76
CA ASN A 237 -0.43 14.59 9.52
C ASN A 237 0.67 13.88 8.71
N ILE A 238 0.33 12.83 7.96
CA ILE A 238 1.26 12.18 7.03
C ILE A 238 1.78 13.19 6.00
N ILE A 239 0.90 13.95 5.35
CA ILE A 239 1.29 14.96 4.36
C ILE A 239 2.18 16.03 5.01
N LYS A 240 1.82 16.51 6.21
CA LYS A 240 2.57 17.50 6.98
C LYS A 240 3.97 17.01 7.36
N LYS A 241 4.11 15.74 7.72
CA LYS A 241 5.38 15.07 8.03
C LYS A 241 6.28 15.00 6.79
N TRP A 242 5.74 14.57 5.64
CA TRP A 242 6.55 14.22 4.48
C TRP A 242 7.01 15.41 3.64
N ILE A 243 6.29 16.55 3.63
CA ILE A 243 6.70 17.73 2.85
C ILE A 243 8.09 18.24 3.25
N PRO A 244 8.41 18.50 4.52
CA PRO A 244 9.75 18.90 4.93
C PRO A 244 10.78 17.79 4.70
N MET A 245 10.49 16.54 5.05
CA MET A 245 11.41 15.42 4.87
C MET A 245 11.83 15.25 3.40
N ILE A 246 10.87 15.25 2.47
CA ILE A 246 11.16 15.19 1.03
C ILE A 246 11.99 16.41 0.59
N SER A 247 11.69 17.58 1.15
CA SER A 247 12.40 18.82 0.78
C SER A 247 13.84 18.84 1.24
N GLU A 248 14.13 18.22 2.37
CA GLU A 248 15.46 18.19 3.01
C GLU A 248 16.30 17.00 2.52
N GLU A 249 15.73 15.80 2.51
CA GLU A 249 16.46 14.56 2.25
C GLU A 249 16.61 14.24 0.77
N CYS A 250 15.62 14.57 -0.08
CA CYS A 250 15.66 14.25 -1.50
C CYS A 250 16.51 15.28 -2.27
N GLN A 251 17.67 14.86 -2.77
CA GLN A 251 18.57 15.72 -3.54
C GLN A 251 18.17 15.83 -5.02
N ASP A 252 17.61 14.77 -5.60
CA ASP A 252 17.15 14.79 -6.99
C ASP A 252 15.92 15.67 -7.15
N PHE A 253 16.05 16.70 -8.01
CA PHE A 253 14.98 17.66 -8.25
C PHE A 253 13.71 17.04 -8.82
N GLN A 254 13.83 16.07 -9.73
CA GLN A 254 12.70 15.45 -10.39
C GLN A 254 11.96 14.50 -9.44
N ILE A 255 12.70 13.70 -8.66
CA ILE A 255 12.13 12.83 -7.63
C ILE A 255 11.40 13.68 -6.57
N LYS A 256 12.07 14.73 -6.05
CA LYS A 256 11.48 15.70 -5.12
C LYS A 256 10.16 16.27 -5.65
N LYS A 257 10.16 16.75 -6.87
CA LYS A 257 8.98 17.30 -7.54
C LYS A 257 7.85 16.27 -7.64
N MET A 258 8.15 15.02 -7.98
CA MET A 258 7.13 13.97 -8.09
C MET A 258 6.55 13.59 -6.73
N LEU A 259 7.37 13.43 -5.69
CA LEU A 259 6.91 13.09 -4.35
C LEU A 259 6.11 14.23 -3.70
N LEU A 260 6.52 15.47 -3.86
CA LEU A 260 5.72 16.64 -3.43
C LEU A 260 4.40 16.72 -4.21
N GLY A 261 4.41 16.40 -5.51
CA GLY A 261 3.19 16.25 -6.32
C GLY A 261 2.27 15.16 -5.79
N TYR A 262 2.83 14.05 -5.29
CA TYR A 262 2.06 13.00 -4.65
C TYR A 262 1.46 13.45 -3.31
N CYS A 263 2.16 14.29 -2.52
CA CYS A 263 1.55 14.96 -1.36
C CYS A 263 0.34 15.81 -1.76
N ALA A 264 0.44 16.57 -2.86
CA ALA A 264 -0.70 17.34 -3.38
C ALA A 264 -1.87 16.44 -3.83
N TYR A 265 -1.58 15.29 -4.43
CA TYR A 265 -2.60 14.30 -4.76
C TYR A 265 -3.28 13.74 -3.51
N GLN A 266 -2.53 13.36 -2.48
CA GLN A 266 -3.09 12.89 -1.21
C GLN A 266 -3.92 13.98 -0.52
N PHE A 267 -3.53 15.24 -0.63
CA PHE A 267 -4.34 16.35 -0.12
C PHE A 267 -5.69 16.45 -0.84
N ILE A 268 -5.77 16.16 -2.14
CA ILE A 268 -7.07 16.07 -2.85
C ILE A 268 -7.91 14.90 -2.34
N VAL A 269 -7.28 13.77 -1.99
CA VAL A 269 -7.99 12.66 -1.34
C VAL A 269 -8.60 13.13 -0.02
N VAL A 270 -7.87 13.91 0.79
CA VAL A 270 -8.41 14.52 2.02
C VAL A 270 -9.63 15.38 1.71
N LEU A 271 -9.56 16.24 0.68
CA LEU A 271 -10.71 17.07 0.26
C LEU A 271 -11.94 16.23 -0.13
N GLY A 272 -11.73 15.03 -0.66
CA GLY A 272 -12.81 14.10 -0.99
C GLY A 272 -13.40 13.41 0.24
N ILE A 273 -12.56 12.91 1.14
CA ILE A 273 -13.02 12.09 2.28
C ILE A 273 -13.61 12.92 3.44
N ILE A 274 -13.27 14.22 3.55
CA ILE A 274 -13.77 15.08 4.63
C ILE A 274 -15.29 15.17 4.67
N PHE A 275 -15.93 15.08 3.50
CA PHE A 275 -17.40 15.15 3.39
C PHE A 275 -18.06 13.79 3.61
N LEU A 276 -17.30 12.72 3.50
CA LEU A 276 -17.72 11.34 3.77
C LEU A 276 -17.49 10.97 5.24
N ALA A 277 -16.71 11.77 5.97
CA ALA A 277 -16.38 11.48 7.36
C ALA A 277 -17.61 11.61 8.26
N GLU A 278 -17.86 10.57 9.04
CA GLU A 278 -18.83 10.57 10.13
C GLU A 278 -18.24 11.34 11.30
N THR A 279 -18.62 12.62 11.45
CA THR A 279 -18.07 13.51 12.46
C THR A 279 -18.98 14.71 12.76
N ASP A 280 -19.05 15.08 14.03
CA ASP A 280 -19.67 16.32 14.50
C ASP A 280 -18.69 17.51 14.42
N CYS A 281 -17.41 17.25 14.16
CA CYS A 281 -16.32 18.23 14.14
C CYS A 281 -15.93 18.72 12.74
N ARG A 282 -16.86 18.70 11.78
CA ARG A 282 -16.57 19.02 10.36
C ARG A 282 -15.94 20.40 10.17
N ASP A 283 -16.42 21.41 10.89
CA ASP A 283 -15.86 22.77 10.79
C ASP A 283 -14.40 22.84 11.25
N PHE A 284 -14.06 22.11 12.28
CA PHE A 284 -12.67 21.94 12.73
C PHE A 284 -11.81 21.30 11.64
N LEU A 285 -12.26 20.19 11.05
CA LEU A 285 -11.54 19.53 9.96
C LEU A 285 -11.36 20.45 8.75
N LEU A 286 -12.37 21.24 8.39
CA LEU A 286 -12.27 22.23 7.31
C LEU A 286 -11.25 23.32 7.62
N GLN A 287 -11.12 23.75 8.88
CA GLN A 287 -10.08 24.70 9.30
C GLN A 287 -8.67 24.08 9.16
N GLU A 288 -8.47 22.84 9.59
CA GLU A 288 -7.18 22.15 9.44
C GLU A 288 -6.79 21.97 7.97
N VAL A 289 -7.73 21.59 7.13
CA VAL A 289 -7.52 21.50 5.67
C VAL A 289 -7.15 22.87 5.07
N ARG A 290 -7.83 23.95 5.46
CA ARG A 290 -7.52 25.31 4.98
C ARG A 290 -6.09 25.73 5.32
N LYS A 291 -5.59 25.41 6.53
CA LYS A 291 -4.20 25.68 6.94
C LYS A 291 -3.17 24.99 6.03
N MET A 292 -3.54 23.84 5.46
CA MET A 292 -2.65 23.04 4.59
C MET A 292 -2.88 23.27 3.09
N SER A 293 -3.73 24.18 2.68
CA SER A 293 -4.02 24.46 1.27
C SER A 293 -2.79 24.81 0.42
N TYR A 294 -1.71 25.29 1.07
CA TYR A 294 -0.43 25.56 0.42
C TYR A 294 0.17 24.32 -0.27
N VAL A 295 -0.23 23.12 0.12
CA VAL A 295 0.22 21.85 -0.47
C VAL A 295 -0.13 21.78 -1.95
N LEU A 296 -1.23 22.40 -2.37
CA LEU A 296 -1.66 22.44 -3.76
C LEU A 296 -0.66 23.15 -4.70
N LYS A 297 0.29 23.96 -4.17
CA LYS A 297 1.36 24.56 -4.99
C LYS A 297 2.24 23.50 -5.66
N TYR A 298 2.32 22.30 -5.09
CA TYR A 298 3.10 21.17 -5.59
C TYR A 298 2.39 20.33 -6.66
N ALA A 299 1.17 20.68 -7.08
CA ALA A 299 0.39 19.95 -8.06
C ALA A 299 1.18 19.71 -9.36
N THR A 300 1.35 18.43 -9.74
CA THR A 300 2.12 18.01 -10.93
C THR A 300 1.23 17.47 -12.04
N ASP A 301 0.20 16.71 -11.70
CA ASP A 301 -0.71 16.09 -12.66
C ASP A 301 -1.89 17.03 -13.04
N ARG A 302 -2.60 16.64 -14.10
CA ARG A 302 -3.73 17.44 -14.65
C ARG A 302 -4.87 17.63 -13.64
N LYS A 303 -5.18 16.58 -12.86
CA LYS A 303 -6.27 16.58 -11.88
C LYS A 303 -5.95 17.51 -10.72
N THR A 304 -4.77 17.38 -10.12
CA THR A 304 -4.33 18.22 -9.01
C THR A 304 -4.19 19.69 -9.42
N LYS A 305 -3.69 19.97 -10.63
CA LYS A 305 -3.62 21.32 -11.18
C LYS A 305 -5.01 21.95 -11.38
N LYS A 306 -5.98 21.16 -11.86
CA LYS A 306 -7.37 21.64 -11.99
C LYS A 306 -7.96 22.01 -10.63
N VAL A 307 -7.82 21.15 -9.63
CA VAL A 307 -8.29 21.43 -8.26
C VAL A 307 -7.59 22.65 -7.67
N ARG A 308 -6.28 22.82 -7.86
CA ARG A 308 -5.56 24.03 -7.45
C ARG A 308 -6.17 25.30 -8.04
N LEU A 309 -6.44 25.33 -9.35
CA LEU A 309 -7.03 26.48 -10.02
C LEU A 309 -8.43 26.79 -9.46
N MET A 310 -9.25 25.77 -9.25
CA MET A 310 -10.58 25.92 -8.66
C MET A 310 -10.51 26.46 -7.22
N TYR A 311 -9.60 25.91 -6.41
CA TYR A 311 -9.39 26.36 -5.04
C TYR A 311 -8.97 27.83 -4.98
N LEU A 312 -8.04 28.25 -5.86
CA LEU A 312 -7.59 29.63 -5.95
C LEU A 312 -8.73 30.59 -6.42
N SER A 313 -9.58 30.13 -7.34
CA SER A 313 -10.76 30.94 -7.77
C SER A 313 -11.80 31.09 -6.67
N LEU A 314 -11.92 30.10 -5.77
CA LEU A 314 -12.88 30.11 -4.67
C LEU A 314 -12.41 30.88 -3.43
N ILE A 315 -11.12 31.10 -3.25
CA ILE A 315 -10.60 32.03 -2.23
C ILE A 315 -11.08 33.48 -2.51
N HIS A 316 -11.39 33.79 -3.76
CA HIS A 316 -11.99 35.05 -4.16
C HIS A 316 -13.53 35.07 -4.07
N ILE A 317 -14.17 33.94 -3.80
CA ILE A 317 -15.63 33.77 -3.66
C ILE A 317 -15.89 33.10 -2.32
N SER A 318 -16.53 33.78 -1.41
CA SER A 318 -16.68 33.45 0.01
C SER A 318 -17.58 32.25 0.35
N GLU A 319 -17.74 31.23 -0.55
CA GLU A 319 -18.52 30.04 -0.25
C GLU A 319 -17.86 28.73 -0.76
N PRO A 320 -17.60 27.74 0.14
CA PRO A 320 -16.93 26.48 -0.20
C PRO A 320 -17.79 25.41 -0.86
N THR A 321 -19.10 25.63 -1.02
CA THR A 321 -20.08 24.58 -1.34
C THR A 321 -20.11 24.09 -2.79
N ARG A 322 -19.36 24.71 -3.73
CA ARG A 322 -19.36 24.34 -5.16
C ARG A 322 -18.21 23.43 -5.63
N LEU A 323 -17.35 22.95 -4.74
CA LEU A 323 -16.17 22.14 -5.12
C LEU A 323 -16.47 20.66 -5.41
N LEU A 324 -17.67 20.16 -5.11
CA LEU A 324 -17.96 18.73 -5.06
C LEU A 324 -18.89 18.23 -6.17
N SER A 325 -19.28 19.05 -7.12
CA SER A 325 -20.17 18.66 -8.23
C SER A 325 -19.42 18.37 -9.54
N ILE A 326 -18.12 17.94 -9.46
CA ILE A 326 -17.35 17.58 -10.67
C ILE A 326 -16.69 16.21 -10.49
#